data_dcb890552f9dda564d2bbc87daf650ac
#
_entry.id   dcb890552f9dda564d2bbc87daf650ac
#
_cell.length_a   1.000
_cell.length_b   1.000
_cell.length_c   1.000
_cell.angle_alpha   90.00
_cell.angle_beta   90.00
_cell.angle_gamma   90.00
#
_symmetry.space_group_name_H-M   'P 1'
#
loop_
_entity.id
_entity.type
_entity.pdbx_description
1 polymer ?
#
loop_
_entity_poly.entity_id
_entity_poly.type
_entity_poly.pdbx_seq_one_letter_code
_entity_poly.pdbx_strand_id
1 'polypeptide(L)'
;MNSLCVLGLGYIGLPTASIFATKGRRVLGVDISPAVVETINSGRIHIQEPDLDVLVRAAVQSGNLKAATKPAPADVFILAVPTPFIIAADGSRTPDLSFVEAAARSFAPLVEAGNLIILESTSPVGTTEKVKGWVEDELAKLNRQVDGLLYAHCPERILPGQMLKELVSNDRICGGLTPAAAARARDLYATFCTAQIFLTDARTAELAKLTENAYRDVNIAFANELSLICDKLGVDVWELIRLANRHPRVKILQPGPGVGGHCIAVDPWFIVDAAPQEARLIRTAREVNDSKPHHVVAQVRAAASEGGVVACLGLAFKANVDDLRESPAVEIVAHLAKAGLKVLAVEPHVRVLPESLQGRAELVSLDNALARAEVVVLLVDHRAFASLTLAQLAGKKLIDTRGAIR
;
A
#
# COMPACT_ATOMS: atom_id res chain seq x y z
N MET A 1 -2.18 -23.34 20.55
CA MET A 1 -2.79 -22.65 19.39
C MET A 1 -2.56 -23.52 18.16
N ASN A 2 -3.56 -24.35 17.83
CA ASN A 2 -3.45 -25.29 16.72
C ASN A 2 -4.30 -24.89 15.51
N SER A 3 -5.28 -24.01 15.73
CA SER A 3 -6.22 -23.55 14.70
C SER A 3 -6.22 -22.03 14.60
N LEU A 4 -6.22 -21.53 13.37
CA LEU A 4 -6.26 -20.10 13.05
C LEU A 4 -7.42 -19.83 12.08
N CYS A 5 -8.07 -18.69 12.26
CA CYS A 5 -9.02 -18.11 11.30
C CYS A 5 -8.47 -16.76 10.83
N VAL A 6 -8.11 -16.65 9.55
CA VAL A 6 -7.54 -15.43 8.95
C VAL A 6 -8.60 -14.76 8.08
N LEU A 7 -9.04 -13.56 8.46
CA LEU A 7 -10.08 -12.80 7.77
C LEU A 7 -9.44 -11.77 6.82
N GLY A 8 -9.79 -11.87 5.54
CA GLY A 8 -9.16 -11.16 4.44
C GLY A 8 -8.00 -11.96 3.84
N LEU A 9 -8.12 -12.38 2.58
CA LEU A 9 -7.11 -13.18 1.88
C LEU A 9 -6.43 -12.38 0.76
N GLY A 10 -6.22 -11.09 1.00
CA GLY A 10 -5.45 -10.21 0.14
C GLY A 10 -3.93 -10.37 0.28
N TYR A 11 -3.19 -9.30 -0.07
CA TYR A 11 -1.72 -9.26 -0.07
C TYR A 11 -1.05 -9.56 1.29
N ILE A 12 -1.77 -9.38 2.39
CA ILE A 12 -1.25 -9.68 3.74
C ILE A 12 -1.79 -11.03 4.23
N GLY A 13 -3.11 -11.20 4.22
CA GLY A 13 -3.72 -12.38 4.87
C GLY A 13 -3.46 -13.69 4.16
N LEU A 14 -3.37 -13.74 2.82
CA LEU A 14 -3.10 -15.00 2.11
C LEU A 14 -1.67 -15.51 2.37
N PRO A 15 -0.60 -14.70 2.29
CA PRO A 15 0.74 -15.13 2.70
C PRO A 15 0.81 -15.55 4.18
N THR A 16 0.19 -14.78 5.08
CA THR A 16 0.14 -15.10 6.52
C THR A 16 -0.56 -16.45 6.78
N ALA A 17 -1.73 -16.67 6.17
CA ALA A 17 -2.47 -17.93 6.29
C ALA A 17 -1.64 -19.11 5.76
N SER A 18 -1.00 -18.93 4.61
CA SER A 18 -0.24 -19.97 3.94
C SER A 18 1.02 -20.38 4.71
N ILE A 19 1.75 -19.40 5.27
CA ILE A 19 2.95 -19.72 6.04
C ILE A 19 2.62 -20.45 7.34
N PHE A 20 1.56 -20.06 8.05
CA PHE A 20 1.11 -20.80 9.23
C PHE A 20 0.68 -22.23 8.88
N ALA A 21 -0.02 -22.42 7.77
CA ALA A 21 -0.44 -23.75 7.32
C ALA A 21 0.76 -24.65 6.99
N THR A 22 1.80 -24.11 6.33
CA THR A 22 3.03 -24.90 6.05
C THR A 22 3.85 -25.19 7.31
N LYS A 23 3.63 -24.46 8.40
CA LYS A 23 4.19 -24.77 9.74
C LYS A 23 3.32 -25.73 10.54
N GLY A 24 2.35 -26.41 9.89
CA GLY A 24 1.53 -27.45 10.49
C GLY A 24 0.34 -26.95 11.29
N ARG A 25 -0.05 -25.66 11.16
CA ARG A 25 -1.24 -25.11 11.79
C ARG A 25 -2.47 -25.35 10.90
N ARG A 26 -3.61 -25.68 11.49
CA ARG A 26 -4.89 -25.72 10.76
C ARG A 26 -5.39 -24.29 10.56
N VAL A 27 -5.46 -23.83 9.31
CA VAL A 27 -5.83 -22.46 8.97
C VAL A 27 -7.10 -22.46 8.12
N LEU A 28 -8.09 -21.72 8.57
CA LEU A 28 -9.23 -21.30 7.77
C LEU A 28 -9.01 -19.87 7.31
N GLY A 29 -8.78 -19.67 6.02
CA GLY A 29 -8.80 -18.36 5.40
C GLY A 29 -10.23 -17.96 5.08
N VAL A 30 -10.61 -16.73 5.37
CA VAL A 30 -11.95 -16.20 5.11
C VAL A 30 -11.87 -15.00 4.18
N ASP A 31 -12.63 -15.08 3.08
CA ASP A 31 -12.79 -13.94 2.16
C ASP A 31 -14.24 -13.85 1.71
N ILE A 32 -14.74 -12.61 1.58
CA ILE A 32 -16.14 -12.37 1.16
C ILE A 32 -16.39 -12.74 -0.31
N SER A 33 -15.34 -12.82 -1.13
CA SER A 33 -15.40 -13.16 -2.55
C SER A 33 -15.40 -14.69 -2.75
N PRO A 34 -16.51 -15.30 -3.22
CA PRO A 34 -16.54 -16.73 -3.54
C PRO A 34 -15.47 -17.13 -4.59
N ALA A 35 -15.15 -16.24 -5.54
CA ALA A 35 -14.15 -16.48 -6.56
C ALA A 35 -12.73 -16.59 -5.97
N VAL A 36 -12.39 -15.77 -4.97
CA VAL A 36 -11.14 -15.86 -4.22
C VAL A 36 -11.07 -17.18 -3.48
N VAL A 37 -12.14 -17.54 -2.78
CA VAL A 37 -12.24 -18.80 -2.02
C VAL A 37 -12.03 -20.01 -2.93
N GLU A 38 -12.69 -20.06 -4.08
CA GLU A 38 -12.55 -21.15 -5.06
C GLU A 38 -11.11 -21.22 -5.62
N THR A 39 -10.55 -20.08 -5.97
CA THR A 39 -9.17 -19.98 -6.48
C THR A 39 -8.18 -20.56 -5.48
N ILE A 40 -8.25 -20.16 -4.21
CA ILE A 40 -7.35 -20.65 -3.15
C ILE A 40 -7.55 -22.14 -2.89
N ASN A 41 -8.79 -22.60 -2.77
CA ASN A 41 -9.08 -24.03 -2.55
C ASN A 41 -8.61 -24.93 -3.70
N SER A 42 -8.47 -24.38 -4.91
CA SER A 42 -7.85 -25.07 -6.04
C SER A 42 -6.32 -25.07 -6.03
N GLY A 43 -5.69 -24.51 -4.99
CA GLY A 43 -4.23 -24.37 -4.87
C GLY A 43 -3.63 -23.28 -5.78
N ARG A 44 -4.46 -22.33 -6.24
CA ARG A 44 -4.05 -21.20 -7.07
C ARG A 44 -4.10 -19.89 -6.27
N ILE A 45 -3.47 -18.85 -6.80
CA ILE A 45 -3.45 -17.50 -6.23
C ILE A 45 -4.22 -16.53 -7.14
N HIS A 46 -4.76 -15.46 -6.55
CA HIS A 46 -5.45 -14.36 -7.23
C HIS A 46 -4.67 -13.05 -7.18
N ILE A 47 -3.50 -13.04 -6.51
CA ILE A 47 -2.58 -11.92 -6.41
C ILE A 47 -1.24 -12.31 -7.02
N GLN A 48 -0.48 -11.34 -7.55
CA GLN A 48 0.84 -11.61 -8.14
C GLN A 48 1.93 -11.36 -7.10
N GLU A 49 2.59 -12.43 -6.66
CA GLU A 49 3.72 -12.37 -5.75
C GLU A 49 4.65 -13.57 -6.02
N PRO A 50 5.96 -13.35 -6.16
CA PRO A 50 6.91 -14.44 -6.38
C PRO A 50 6.80 -15.53 -5.32
N ASP A 51 6.83 -16.79 -5.76
CA ASP A 51 6.82 -18.02 -4.95
C ASP A 51 5.56 -18.23 -4.08
N LEU A 52 4.61 -17.30 -4.04
CA LEU A 52 3.39 -17.43 -3.25
C LEU A 52 2.50 -18.58 -3.76
N ASP A 53 2.46 -18.82 -5.06
CA ASP A 53 1.72 -19.92 -5.66
C ASP A 53 2.21 -21.28 -5.17
N VAL A 54 3.53 -21.44 -5.03
CA VAL A 54 4.15 -22.66 -4.48
C VAL A 54 3.75 -22.85 -3.02
N LEU A 55 3.80 -21.77 -2.22
CA LEU A 55 3.45 -21.80 -0.80
C LEU A 55 1.97 -22.14 -0.59
N VAL A 56 1.06 -21.49 -1.33
CA VAL A 56 -0.40 -21.71 -1.24
C VAL A 56 -0.72 -23.14 -1.66
N ARG A 57 -0.15 -23.61 -2.77
CA ARG A 57 -0.36 -25.00 -3.24
C ARG A 57 0.07 -26.01 -2.19
N ALA A 58 1.25 -25.85 -1.60
CA ALA A 58 1.73 -26.73 -0.55
C ALA A 58 0.81 -26.69 0.69
N ALA A 59 0.36 -25.51 1.12
CA ALA A 59 -0.53 -25.34 2.25
C ALA A 59 -1.91 -26.01 2.02
N VAL A 60 -2.47 -25.90 0.83
CA VAL A 60 -3.75 -26.52 0.47
C VAL A 60 -3.62 -28.04 0.33
N GLN A 61 -2.57 -28.52 -0.35
CA GLN A 61 -2.33 -29.96 -0.54
C GLN A 61 -2.05 -30.69 0.77
N SER A 62 -1.42 -30.04 1.74
CA SER A 62 -1.24 -30.62 3.08
C SER A 62 -2.55 -30.76 3.87
N GLY A 63 -3.65 -30.17 3.39
CA GLY A 63 -4.94 -30.12 4.10
C GLY A 63 -4.97 -29.10 5.25
N ASN A 64 -3.90 -28.37 5.48
CA ASN A 64 -3.79 -27.40 6.57
C ASN A 64 -4.37 -26.03 6.23
N LEU A 65 -4.50 -25.66 4.96
CA LEU A 65 -5.19 -24.44 4.52
C LEU A 65 -6.48 -24.81 3.79
N LYS A 66 -7.57 -24.20 4.26
CA LYS A 66 -8.87 -24.17 3.56
C LYS A 66 -9.36 -22.74 3.50
N ALA A 67 -10.08 -22.37 2.45
CA ALA A 67 -10.74 -21.08 2.33
C ALA A 67 -12.27 -21.23 2.40
N ALA A 68 -12.95 -20.25 3.02
CA ALA A 68 -14.39 -20.18 3.13
C ALA A 68 -14.89 -18.72 3.08
N THR A 69 -16.20 -18.53 2.91
CA THR A 69 -16.81 -17.19 2.93
C THR A 69 -17.27 -16.78 4.34
N LYS A 70 -17.20 -17.69 5.31
CA LYS A 70 -17.61 -17.43 6.70
C LYS A 70 -16.56 -17.96 7.68
N PRO A 71 -16.34 -17.28 8.82
CA PRO A 71 -15.44 -17.75 9.84
C PRO A 71 -15.97 -19.02 10.55
N ALA A 72 -15.07 -19.73 11.21
CA ALA A 72 -15.35 -20.86 12.07
C ALA A 72 -14.56 -20.77 13.37
N PRO A 73 -14.93 -21.51 14.44
CA PRO A 73 -14.22 -21.52 15.71
C PRO A 73 -12.73 -21.82 15.55
N ALA A 74 -11.89 -21.05 16.21
CA ALA A 74 -10.43 -21.17 16.16
C ALA A 74 -9.79 -20.68 17.47
N ASP A 75 -8.54 -21.09 17.70
CA ASP A 75 -7.76 -20.58 18.84
C ASP A 75 -7.31 -19.13 18.64
N VAL A 76 -7.11 -18.74 17.36
CA VAL A 76 -6.62 -17.42 16.98
C VAL A 76 -7.44 -16.87 15.82
N PHE A 77 -7.85 -15.61 15.92
CA PHE A 77 -8.48 -14.85 14.83
C PHE A 77 -7.52 -13.74 14.38
N ILE A 78 -7.20 -13.67 13.09
CA ILE A 78 -6.33 -12.65 12.50
C ILE A 78 -7.16 -11.82 11.51
N LEU A 79 -7.21 -10.50 11.73
CA LEU A 79 -7.88 -9.54 10.86
C LEU A 79 -6.83 -8.92 9.91
N ALA A 80 -6.93 -9.25 8.63
CA ALA A 80 -6.06 -8.75 7.55
C ALA A 80 -6.90 -8.15 6.40
N VAL A 81 -7.98 -7.44 6.77
CA VAL A 81 -8.92 -6.80 5.85
C VAL A 81 -8.45 -5.39 5.46
N PRO A 82 -8.94 -4.81 4.33
CA PRO A 82 -8.59 -3.46 3.92
C PRO A 82 -8.99 -2.39 4.94
N THR A 83 -8.20 -1.30 4.98
CA THR A 83 -8.46 -0.10 5.77
C THR A 83 -8.27 1.14 4.89
N PRO A 84 -9.19 1.42 3.93
CA PRO A 84 -9.11 2.61 3.09
C PRO A 84 -9.43 3.88 3.89
N PHE A 85 -9.34 5.04 3.24
CA PHE A 85 -9.90 6.29 3.78
C PHE A 85 -11.15 6.71 3.00
N ILE A 86 -12.00 7.49 3.67
CA ILE A 86 -13.14 8.17 3.07
C ILE A 86 -12.78 9.65 2.91
N ILE A 87 -13.09 10.24 1.77
CA ILE A 87 -12.97 11.67 1.56
C ILE A 87 -14.31 12.30 1.91
N ALA A 88 -14.34 13.12 2.96
CA ALA A 88 -15.53 13.87 3.36
C ALA A 88 -15.79 15.05 2.42
N ALA A 89 -16.98 15.65 2.52
CA ALA A 89 -17.38 16.79 1.68
C ALA A 89 -16.50 18.05 1.83
N ASP A 90 -15.83 18.19 2.98
CA ASP A 90 -14.87 19.27 3.27
C ASP A 90 -13.44 18.94 2.80
N GLY A 91 -13.23 17.78 2.14
CA GLY A 91 -11.94 17.30 1.68
C GLY A 91 -11.09 16.61 2.76
N SER A 92 -11.57 16.50 4.00
CA SER A 92 -10.88 15.74 5.04
C SER A 92 -10.87 14.26 4.71
N ARG A 93 -9.80 13.56 5.14
CA ARG A 93 -9.60 12.12 4.89
C ARG A 93 -9.64 11.39 6.21
N THR A 94 -10.66 10.59 6.41
CA THR A 94 -10.90 9.80 7.62
C THR A 94 -10.76 8.30 7.33
N PRO A 95 -10.20 7.50 8.25
CA PRO A 95 -10.07 6.05 8.06
C PRO A 95 -11.44 5.36 7.99
N ASP A 96 -11.61 4.47 7.02
CA ASP A 96 -12.77 3.59 6.96
C ASP A 96 -12.46 2.27 7.68
N LEU A 97 -13.01 2.12 8.86
CA LEU A 97 -12.88 0.90 9.66
C LEU A 97 -14.04 -0.08 9.50
N SER A 98 -14.98 0.17 8.59
CA SER A 98 -16.17 -0.66 8.41
C SER A 98 -15.84 -2.12 8.09
N PHE A 99 -14.77 -2.36 7.32
CA PHE A 99 -14.30 -3.73 7.01
C PHE A 99 -13.74 -4.44 8.26
N VAL A 100 -13.02 -3.71 9.11
CA VAL A 100 -12.46 -4.25 10.37
C VAL A 100 -13.59 -4.55 11.34
N GLU A 101 -14.57 -3.62 11.48
CA GLU A 101 -15.75 -3.82 12.30
C GLU A 101 -16.58 -5.02 11.83
N ALA A 102 -16.88 -5.11 10.54
CA ALA A 102 -17.64 -6.22 9.98
C ALA A 102 -16.93 -7.57 10.21
N ALA A 103 -15.61 -7.62 10.00
CA ALA A 103 -14.81 -8.80 10.29
C ALA A 103 -14.85 -9.17 11.78
N ALA A 104 -14.65 -8.20 12.69
CA ALA A 104 -14.70 -8.43 14.13
C ALA A 104 -16.06 -8.97 14.58
N ARG A 105 -17.16 -8.35 14.13
CA ARG A 105 -18.51 -8.79 14.45
C ARG A 105 -18.83 -10.17 13.88
N SER A 106 -18.28 -10.55 12.73
CA SER A 106 -18.56 -11.83 12.08
C SER A 106 -18.03 -13.04 12.86
N PHE A 107 -16.89 -12.93 13.52
CA PHE A 107 -16.33 -14.03 14.31
C PHE A 107 -16.65 -13.93 15.82
N ALA A 108 -17.12 -12.79 16.31
CA ALA A 108 -17.42 -12.60 17.74
C ALA A 108 -18.31 -13.70 18.35
N PRO A 109 -19.35 -14.21 17.65
CA PRO A 109 -20.14 -15.34 18.16
C PRO A 109 -19.36 -16.64 18.36
N LEU A 110 -18.18 -16.77 17.78
CA LEU A 110 -17.37 -17.99 17.73
C LEU A 110 -16.23 -18.01 18.73
N VAL A 111 -15.99 -16.90 19.45
CA VAL A 111 -14.86 -16.82 20.37
C VAL A 111 -15.12 -17.59 21.66
N GLU A 112 -14.04 -18.15 22.20
CA GLU A 112 -14.00 -18.90 23.44
C GLU A 112 -12.92 -18.32 24.38
N ALA A 113 -12.99 -18.65 25.66
CA ALA A 113 -12.04 -18.20 26.67
C ALA A 113 -10.59 -18.53 26.27
N GLY A 114 -9.70 -17.54 26.37
CA GLY A 114 -8.29 -17.68 26.01
C GLY A 114 -7.98 -17.54 24.54
N ASN A 115 -8.95 -17.26 23.67
CA ASN A 115 -8.69 -16.96 22.27
C ASN A 115 -7.83 -15.69 22.13
N LEU A 116 -6.99 -15.67 21.11
CA LEU A 116 -6.17 -14.55 20.71
C LEU A 116 -6.76 -13.90 19.45
N ILE A 117 -7.04 -12.60 19.52
CA ILE A 117 -7.51 -11.78 18.41
C ILE A 117 -6.37 -10.85 18.01
N ILE A 118 -5.93 -10.94 16.74
CA ILE A 118 -4.84 -10.13 16.20
C ILE A 118 -5.38 -9.23 15.09
N LEU A 119 -5.17 -7.92 15.25
CA LEU A 119 -5.34 -6.96 14.18
C LEU A 119 -4.00 -6.83 13.43
N GLU A 120 -3.94 -7.35 12.20
CA GLU A 120 -2.76 -7.27 11.32
C GLU A 120 -2.90 -6.13 10.30
N SER A 121 -4.15 -5.72 9.99
CA SER A 121 -4.44 -4.57 9.12
C SER A 121 -3.82 -3.28 9.67
N THR A 122 -3.19 -2.49 8.79
CA THR A 122 -2.74 -1.14 9.15
C THR A 122 -3.93 -0.30 9.59
N SER A 123 -3.84 0.30 10.77
CA SER A 123 -5.00 0.93 11.41
C SER A 123 -4.62 2.17 12.21
N PRO A 124 -5.56 3.13 12.38
CA PRO A 124 -5.39 4.24 13.32
C PRO A 124 -5.16 3.77 14.75
N VAL A 125 -4.50 4.61 15.52
CA VAL A 125 -4.27 4.35 16.95
C VAL A 125 -5.59 4.18 17.71
N GLY A 126 -5.70 3.12 18.49
CA GLY A 126 -6.90 2.76 19.24
C GLY A 126 -7.85 1.81 18.51
N THR A 127 -7.50 1.34 17.32
CA THR A 127 -8.36 0.40 16.58
C THR A 127 -8.43 -0.97 17.26
N THR A 128 -7.36 -1.44 17.88
CA THR A 128 -7.38 -2.71 18.63
C THR A 128 -8.35 -2.68 19.80
N GLU A 129 -8.49 -1.53 20.48
CA GLU A 129 -9.49 -1.32 21.53
C GLU A 129 -10.91 -1.30 20.94
N LYS A 130 -11.11 -0.70 19.75
CA LYS A 130 -12.40 -0.74 19.04
C LYS A 130 -12.77 -2.18 18.66
N VAL A 131 -11.81 -2.98 18.18
CA VAL A 131 -12.04 -4.42 17.87
C VAL A 131 -12.52 -5.14 19.13
N LYS A 132 -11.87 -4.90 20.27
CA LYS A 132 -12.33 -5.45 21.54
C LYS A 132 -13.79 -5.03 21.83
N GLY A 133 -14.11 -3.74 21.74
CA GLY A 133 -15.47 -3.23 21.96
C GLY A 133 -16.50 -3.87 21.04
N TRP A 134 -16.22 -3.99 19.74
CA TRP A 134 -17.13 -4.63 18.77
C TRP A 134 -17.38 -6.10 19.06
N VAL A 135 -16.35 -6.83 19.49
CA VAL A 135 -16.49 -8.24 19.89
C VAL A 135 -17.35 -8.35 21.16
N GLU A 136 -17.08 -7.51 22.17
CA GLU A 136 -17.85 -7.48 23.41
C GLU A 136 -19.33 -7.09 23.18
N ASP A 137 -19.58 -6.10 22.29
CA ASP A 137 -20.95 -5.71 21.89
C ASP A 137 -21.73 -6.89 21.26
N GLU A 138 -21.09 -7.65 20.36
CA GLU A 138 -21.75 -8.82 19.74
C GLU A 138 -21.99 -9.93 20.73
N LEU A 139 -21.08 -10.19 21.63
CA LEU A 139 -21.27 -11.18 22.72
C LEU A 139 -22.42 -10.75 23.65
N ALA A 140 -22.51 -9.46 23.98
CA ALA A 140 -23.61 -8.94 24.80
C ALA A 140 -24.98 -9.13 24.14
N LYS A 141 -25.08 -8.90 22.81
CA LYS A 141 -26.33 -9.18 22.06
C LYS A 141 -26.76 -10.64 22.14
N LEU A 142 -25.81 -11.54 22.28
CA LEU A 142 -26.04 -12.99 22.41
C LEU A 142 -26.21 -13.44 23.88
N ASN A 143 -26.22 -12.51 24.84
CA ASN A 143 -26.19 -12.79 26.27
C ASN A 143 -25.03 -13.72 26.66
N ARG A 144 -23.87 -13.55 26.03
CA ARG A 144 -22.65 -14.32 26.29
C ARG A 144 -21.61 -13.40 26.94
N GLN A 145 -20.94 -13.93 27.94
CA GLN A 145 -19.72 -13.34 28.49
C GLN A 145 -18.58 -14.34 28.28
N VAL A 146 -17.46 -13.89 27.71
CA VAL A 146 -16.28 -14.70 27.45
C VAL A 146 -15.07 -14.03 28.06
N ASP A 147 -14.54 -14.62 29.11
CA ASP A 147 -13.41 -14.08 29.85
C ASP A 147 -12.06 -14.52 29.23
N GLY A 148 -11.01 -13.74 29.49
CA GLY A 148 -9.65 -14.10 29.11
C GLY A 148 -9.34 -13.97 27.62
N LEU A 149 -10.16 -13.25 26.84
CA LEU A 149 -9.83 -12.90 25.46
C LEU A 149 -8.59 -12.00 25.41
N LEU A 150 -7.69 -12.30 24.50
CA LEU A 150 -6.43 -11.58 24.31
C LEU A 150 -6.48 -10.81 22.99
N TYR A 151 -6.12 -9.53 23.00
CA TYR A 151 -6.15 -8.66 21.83
C TYR A 151 -4.76 -8.07 21.57
N ALA A 152 -4.28 -8.17 20.34
CA ALA A 152 -2.99 -7.64 19.95
C ALA A 152 -3.05 -6.98 18.57
N HIS A 153 -2.18 -6.00 18.33
CA HIS A 153 -1.87 -5.46 17.02
C HIS A 153 -0.47 -5.95 16.61
N CYS A 154 -0.41 -6.56 15.43
CA CYS A 154 0.84 -7.09 14.89
C CYS A 154 0.96 -6.65 13.43
N PRO A 155 1.37 -5.40 13.15
CA PRO A 155 1.37 -4.83 11.82
C PRO A 155 2.34 -5.56 10.90
N GLU A 156 1.90 -5.80 9.66
CA GLU A 156 2.78 -6.33 8.63
C GLU A 156 3.61 -5.22 7.97
N ARG A 157 4.89 -5.52 7.68
CA ARG A 157 5.90 -4.56 7.23
C ARG A 157 6.61 -5.00 5.97
N ILE A 158 6.00 -5.92 5.22
CA ILE A 158 6.56 -6.51 4.00
C ILE A 158 6.38 -5.61 2.77
N LEU A 159 7.28 -5.78 1.80
CA LEU A 159 7.21 -5.14 0.49
C LEU A 159 6.72 -6.14 -0.58
N PRO A 160 5.74 -5.76 -1.42
CA PRO A 160 5.38 -6.53 -2.60
C PRO A 160 6.61 -6.84 -3.47
N GLY A 161 6.71 -8.10 -3.92
CA GLY A 161 7.85 -8.63 -4.67
C GLY A 161 8.92 -9.32 -3.82
N GLN A 162 8.85 -9.24 -2.48
CA GLN A 162 9.75 -9.93 -1.55
C GLN A 162 9.02 -10.48 -0.30
N MET A 163 7.70 -10.61 -0.37
CA MET A 163 6.85 -10.88 0.79
C MET A 163 7.28 -12.11 1.58
N LEU A 164 7.48 -13.25 0.93
CA LEU A 164 7.78 -14.50 1.65
C LEU A 164 9.11 -14.45 2.39
N LYS A 165 10.11 -13.81 1.79
CA LYS A 165 11.40 -13.61 2.43
C LYS A 165 11.26 -12.69 3.65
N GLU A 166 10.59 -11.55 3.46
CA GLU A 166 10.45 -10.54 4.49
C GLU A 166 9.54 -10.97 5.63
N LEU A 167 8.49 -11.77 5.37
CA LEU A 167 7.65 -12.39 6.41
C LEU A 167 8.48 -13.17 7.44
N VAL A 168 9.55 -13.85 6.99
CA VAL A 168 10.39 -14.69 7.83
C VAL A 168 11.54 -13.90 8.45
N SER A 169 12.14 -12.95 7.69
CA SER A 169 13.42 -12.32 8.04
C SER A 169 13.33 -10.90 8.59
N ASN A 170 12.17 -10.25 8.52
CA ASN A 170 12.00 -8.91 9.09
C ASN A 170 11.66 -8.96 10.57
N ASP A 171 12.23 -8.04 11.34
CA ASP A 171 11.83 -7.81 12.72
C ASP A 171 10.34 -7.50 12.80
N ARG A 172 9.66 -8.03 13.85
CA ARG A 172 8.23 -7.82 14.07
C ARG A 172 7.95 -7.02 15.32
N ILE A 173 6.79 -6.37 15.33
CA ILE A 173 6.24 -5.70 16.50
C ILE A 173 4.96 -6.44 16.89
N CYS A 174 4.84 -6.83 18.16
CA CYS A 174 3.64 -7.40 18.74
C CYS A 174 3.19 -6.50 19.90
N GLY A 175 2.16 -5.68 19.65
CA GLY A 175 1.57 -4.80 20.63
C GLY A 175 0.29 -5.40 21.22
N GLY A 176 0.23 -5.60 22.54
CA GLY A 176 -0.96 -6.15 23.18
C GLY A 176 -1.78 -5.12 23.95
N LEU A 177 -3.10 -5.32 24.08
CA LEU A 177 -3.88 -4.59 25.09
C LEU A 177 -3.46 -4.99 26.51
N THR A 178 -2.79 -6.14 26.64
CA THR A 178 -2.14 -6.60 27.86
C THR A 178 -0.77 -7.19 27.52
N PRO A 179 0.19 -7.23 28.46
CA PRO A 179 1.47 -7.91 28.24
C PRO A 179 1.32 -9.38 27.86
N ALA A 180 0.29 -10.06 28.39
CA ALA A 180 -0.02 -11.46 28.07
C ALA A 180 -0.45 -11.61 26.59
N ALA A 181 -1.22 -10.66 26.05
CA ALA A 181 -1.64 -10.66 24.66
C ALA A 181 -0.42 -10.47 23.72
N ALA A 182 0.47 -9.52 24.02
CA ALA A 182 1.69 -9.31 23.27
C ALA A 182 2.59 -10.55 23.26
N ALA A 183 2.80 -11.16 24.43
CA ALA A 183 3.60 -12.38 24.57
C ALA A 183 2.99 -13.56 23.79
N ARG A 184 1.66 -13.71 23.84
CA ARG A 184 0.97 -14.77 23.12
C ARG A 184 1.06 -14.61 21.60
N ALA A 185 0.96 -13.35 21.12
CA ALA A 185 1.16 -13.03 19.71
C ALA A 185 2.60 -13.32 19.26
N ARG A 186 3.62 -12.90 20.05
CA ARG A 186 5.02 -13.26 19.78
C ARG A 186 5.20 -14.76 19.62
N ASP A 187 4.68 -15.55 20.54
CA ASP A 187 4.85 -17.03 20.53
C ASP A 187 4.20 -17.66 19.29
N LEU A 188 3.13 -17.04 18.75
CA LEU A 188 2.54 -17.45 17.49
C LEU A 188 3.47 -17.14 16.31
N TYR A 189 3.90 -15.89 16.15
CA TYR A 189 4.76 -15.48 15.02
C TYR A 189 6.16 -16.10 15.07
N ALA A 190 6.70 -16.41 16.25
CA ALA A 190 7.97 -17.10 16.41
C ALA A 190 8.01 -18.51 15.79
N THR A 191 6.83 -19.05 15.39
CA THR A 191 6.78 -20.34 14.68
C THR A 191 7.37 -20.29 13.27
N PHE A 192 7.45 -19.09 12.67
CA PHE A 192 8.06 -18.91 11.34
C PHE A 192 9.00 -17.71 11.23
N CYS A 193 8.82 -16.66 12.03
CA CYS A 193 9.71 -15.51 12.04
C CYS A 193 11.02 -15.86 12.72
N THR A 194 12.14 -15.67 12.02
CA THR A 194 13.50 -15.94 12.53
C THR A 194 14.19 -14.68 13.03
N ALA A 195 13.60 -13.50 12.77
CA ALA A 195 14.10 -12.22 13.23
C ALA A 195 13.61 -11.88 14.64
N GLN A 196 13.99 -10.71 15.14
CA GLN A 196 13.59 -10.26 16.47
C GLN A 196 12.11 -9.86 16.50
N ILE A 197 11.41 -10.23 17.59
CA ILE A 197 10.03 -9.84 17.82
C ILE A 197 9.98 -8.93 19.05
N PHE A 198 9.67 -7.67 18.85
CA PHE A 198 9.58 -6.66 19.90
C PHE A 198 8.18 -6.63 20.50
N LEU A 199 8.11 -6.62 21.83
CA LEU A 199 6.85 -6.52 22.57
C LEU A 199 6.61 -5.08 23.02
N THR A 200 5.37 -4.63 22.83
CA THR A 200 4.92 -3.30 23.27
C THR A 200 3.40 -3.32 23.56
N ASP A 201 2.81 -2.16 23.82
CA ASP A 201 1.36 -1.98 23.86
C ASP A 201 0.78 -1.82 22.43
N ALA A 202 -0.54 -2.03 22.30
CA ALA A 202 -1.21 -2.00 21.01
C ALA A 202 -1.14 -0.62 20.33
N ARG A 203 -1.30 0.48 21.07
CA ARG A 203 -1.26 1.84 20.51
C ARG A 203 0.11 2.18 19.96
N THR A 204 1.17 1.80 20.68
CA THR A 204 2.55 1.98 20.20
C THR A 204 2.80 1.18 18.93
N ALA A 205 2.32 -0.06 18.82
CA ALA A 205 2.46 -0.88 17.63
C ALA A 205 1.70 -0.30 16.42
N GLU A 206 0.46 0.19 16.63
CA GLU A 206 -0.34 0.88 15.62
C GLU A 206 0.37 2.13 15.12
N LEU A 207 0.82 3.00 16.03
CA LEU A 207 1.51 4.24 15.65
C LEU A 207 2.86 3.97 14.98
N ALA A 208 3.61 2.94 15.40
CA ALA A 208 4.91 2.60 14.81
C ALA A 208 4.77 2.29 13.31
N LYS A 209 3.74 1.50 12.93
CA LYS A 209 3.46 1.20 11.52
C LYS A 209 3.14 2.45 10.71
N LEU A 210 2.29 3.32 11.23
CA LEU A 210 1.91 4.57 10.56
C LEU A 210 3.11 5.52 10.46
N THR A 211 3.96 5.56 11.49
CA THR A 211 5.16 6.40 11.53
C THR A 211 6.18 6.03 10.45
N GLU A 212 6.38 4.75 10.17
CA GLU A 212 7.28 4.29 9.10
C GLU A 212 6.88 4.85 7.73
N ASN A 213 5.61 4.80 7.41
CA ASN A 213 5.09 5.31 6.15
C ASN A 213 5.04 6.85 6.12
N ALA A 214 4.66 7.50 7.23
CA ALA A 214 4.69 8.96 7.37
C ALA A 214 6.13 9.51 7.27
N TYR A 215 7.11 8.86 7.89
CA TYR A 215 8.52 9.23 7.75
C TYR A 215 8.96 9.21 6.29
N ARG A 216 8.61 8.15 5.55
CA ARG A 216 8.95 8.02 4.13
C ARG A 216 8.26 9.10 3.30
N ASP A 217 6.99 9.36 3.56
CA ASP A 217 6.18 10.38 2.88
C ASP A 217 6.75 11.80 3.07
N VAL A 218 7.10 12.17 4.31
CA VAL A 218 7.73 13.46 4.64
C VAL A 218 9.06 13.63 3.92
N ASN A 219 9.89 12.58 3.84
CA ASN A 219 11.18 12.66 3.14
C ASN A 219 11.01 12.76 1.61
N ILE A 220 9.96 12.15 1.03
CA ILE A 220 9.62 12.35 -0.38
C ILE A 220 9.08 13.78 -0.60
N ALA A 221 8.24 14.28 0.30
CA ALA A 221 7.71 15.65 0.22
C ALA A 221 8.83 16.67 0.25
N PHE A 222 9.85 16.49 1.09
CA PHE A 222 11.02 17.36 1.11
C PHE A 222 11.75 17.38 -0.25
N ALA A 223 11.96 16.21 -0.87
CA ALA A 223 12.56 16.11 -2.20
C ALA A 223 11.67 16.76 -3.28
N ASN A 224 10.36 16.55 -3.21
CA ASN A 224 9.39 17.15 -4.11
C ASN A 224 9.36 18.68 -3.98
N GLU A 225 9.35 19.22 -2.77
CA GLU A 225 9.40 20.66 -2.52
C GLU A 225 10.71 21.28 -3.03
N LEU A 226 11.85 20.60 -2.82
CA LEU A 226 13.12 21.03 -3.41
C LEU A 226 13.03 21.12 -4.93
N SER A 227 12.35 20.18 -5.60
CA SER A 227 12.20 20.25 -7.06
C SER A 227 11.39 21.48 -7.50
N LEU A 228 10.35 21.87 -6.74
CA LEU A 228 9.57 23.09 -7.01
C LEU A 228 10.41 24.36 -6.82
N ILE A 229 11.22 24.39 -5.76
CA ILE A 229 12.14 25.50 -5.46
C ILE A 229 13.21 25.59 -6.56
N CYS A 230 13.79 24.47 -6.98
CA CYS A 230 14.80 24.42 -8.03
C CYS A 230 14.27 24.91 -9.37
N ASP A 231 13.07 24.50 -9.76
CA ASP A 231 12.38 24.97 -10.97
C ASP A 231 12.25 26.51 -10.95
N LYS A 232 11.84 27.07 -9.81
CA LYS A 232 11.71 28.54 -9.66
C LYS A 232 13.03 29.29 -9.71
N LEU A 233 14.10 28.68 -9.20
CA LEU A 233 15.43 29.31 -9.08
C LEU A 233 16.34 28.99 -10.27
N GLY A 234 15.92 28.16 -11.23
CA GLY A 234 16.74 27.74 -12.37
C GLY A 234 17.90 26.80 -11.95
N VAL A 235 17.72 25.99 -10.91
CA VAL A 235 18.72 25.05 -10.40
C VAL A 235 18.34 23.63 -10.82
N ASP A 236 19.32 22.81 -11.19
CA ASP A 236 19.10 21.37 -11.43
C ASP A 236 18.93 20.64 -10.08
N VAL A 237 17.73 20.17 -9.79
CA VAL A 237 17.40 19.45 -8.55
C VAL A 237 18.18 18.13 -8.40
N TRP A 238 18.46 17.47 -9.50
CA TRP A 238 19.18 16.19 -9.51
C TRP A 238 20.64 16.38 -9.12
N GLU A 239 21.28 17.44 -9.65
CA GLU A 239 22.63 17.83 -9.26
C GLU A 239 22.67 18.30 -7.82
N LEU A 240 21.73 19.15 -7.40
CA LEU A 240 21.60 19.60 -6.03
C LEU A 240 21.54 18.44 -5.05
N ILE A 241 20.65 17.47 -5.29
CA ILE A 241 20.48 16.30 -4.41
C ILE A 241 21.76 15.44 -4.40
N ARG A 242 22.37 15.23 -5.57
CA ARG A 242 23.63 14.47 -5.68
C ARG A 242 24.74 15.10 -4.84
N LEU A 243 24.86 16.42 -4.87
CA LEU A 243 25.87 17.17 -4.10
C LEU A 243 25.54 17.21 -2.61
N ALA A 244 24.29 17.51 -2.23
CA ALA A 244 23.85 17.56 -0.84
C ALA A 244 24.02 16.19 -0.15
N ASN A 245 23.76 15.10 -0.84
CA ASN A 245 23.93 13.74 -0.32
C ASN A 245 25.40 13.31 -0.13
N ARG A 246 26.38 14.16 -0.55
CA ARG A 246 27.80 13.94 -0.17
C ARG A 246 28.07 14.26 1.30
N HIS A 247 27.19 15.02 1.94
CA HIS A 247 27.29 15.27 3.37
C HIS A 247 26.91 14.01 4.16
N PRO A 248 27.73 13.56 5.14
CA PRO A 248 27.57 12.22 5.76
C PRO A 248 26.26 12.02 6.54
N ARG A 249 25.59 13.10 6.92
CA ARG A 249 24.30 13.06 7.66
C ARG A 249 23.08 13.40 6.80
N VAL A 250 23.22 13.50 5.48
CA VAL A 250 22.15 13.88 4.55
C VAL A 250 21.86 12.73 3.59
N LYS A 251 20.58 12.34 3.48
CA LYS A 251 20.08 11.31 2.55
C LYS A 251 18.74 11.76 1.98
N ILE A 252 18.77 12.77 1.10
CA ILE A 252 17.59 13.27 0.40
C ILE A 252 17.15 12.20 -0.60
N LEU A 253 15.85 11.89 -0.62
CA LEU A 253 15.25 10.99 -1.60
C LEU A 253 15.14 11.67 -2.98
N GLN A 254 14.73 10.90 -3.98
CA GLN A 254 14.49 11.44 -5.32
C GLN A 254 13.09 12.04 -5.41
N PRO A 255 12.91 13.23 -6.01
CA PRO A 255 11.61 13.78 -6.33
C PRO A 255 10.91 12.96 -7.40
N GLY A 256 9.61 13.19 -7.57
CA GLY A 256 8.80 12.53 -8.57
C GLY A 256 7.54 13.31 -8.92
N PRO A 257 6.63 12.71 -9.71
CA PRO A 257 5.39 13.36 -10.13
C PRO A 257 4.33 13.41 -9.02
N GLY A 258 4.59 12.82 -7.87
CA GLY A 258 3.72 12.68 -6.72
C GLY A 258 3.99 11.38 -5.97
N VAL A 259 3.16 11.05 -5.00
CA VAL A 259 3.24 9.81 -4.21
C VAL A 259 1.95 9.04 -4.33
N GLY A 260 2.05 7.83 -4.85
CA GLY A 260 0.93 6.91 -5.04
C GLY A 260 1.02 5.65 -4.19
N GLY A 261 0.12 4.72 -4.50
CA GLY A 261 -0.05 3.47 -3.75
C GLY A 261 -0.90 3.64 -2.49
N HIS A 262 -1.37 2.52 -1.96
CA HIS A 262 -2.36 2.50 -0.87
C HIS A 262 -1.77 2.46 0.54
N CYS A 263 -0.46 2.69 0.68
CA CYS A 263 0.18 2.78 2.01
C CYS A 263 0.72 4.18 2.26
N ILE A 264 1.76 4.61 1.50
CA ILE A 264 2.43 5.90 1.76
C ILE A 264 1.49 7.09 1.52
N ALA A 265 0.59 7.00 0.53
CA ALA A 265 -0.39 8.05 0.26
C ALA A 265 -1.58 8.07 1.27
N VAL A 266 -1.78 7.02 2.04
CA VAL A 266 -2.96 6.80 2.91
C VAL A 266 -2.62 6.93 4.39
N ASP A 267 -1.64 6.15 4.88
CA ASP A 267 -1.34 6.01 6.31
C ASP A 267 -1.04 7.34 7.04
N PRO A 268 -0.34 8.32 6.42
CA PRO A 268 -0.12 9.61 7.07
C PRO A 268 -1.41 10.34 7.45
N TRP A 269 -2.49 10.17 6.66
CA TRP A 269 -3.78 10.76 6.97
C TRP A 269 -4.41 10.18 8.23
N PHE A 270 -4.11 8.92 8.58
CA PHE A 270 -4.58 8.33 9.84
C PHE A 270 -3.95 9.01 11.06
N ILE A 271 -2.69 9.46 10.95
CA ILE A 271 -2.05 10.25 12.00
C ILE A 271 -2.66 11.67 12.05
N VAL A 272 -2.91 12.27 10.88
CA VAL A 272 -3.53 13.60 10.78
C VAL A 272 -4.95 13.61 11.33
N ASP A 273 -5.74 12.57 11.08
CA ASP A 273 -7.09 12.42 11.64
C ASP A 273 -7.07 12.25 13.17
N ALA A 274 -6.15 11.44 13.68
CA ALA A 274 -6.04 11.17 15.12
C ALA A 274 -5.47 12.36 15.94
N ALA A 275 -4.63 13.21 15.33
CA ALA A 275 -3.97 14.33 16.01
C ALA A 275 -3.88 15.56 15.07
N PRO A 276 -5.02 16.19 14.70
CA PRO A 276 -5.06 17.19 13.63
C PRO A 276 -4.33 18.49 13.95
N GLN A 277 -4.12 18.81 15.21
CA GLN A 277 -3.41 20.02 15.64
C GLN A 277 -1.88 19.80 15.71
N GLU A 278 -1.47 18.61 16.08
CA GLU A 278 -0.06 18.23 16.26
C GLU A 278 0.59 17.75 14.96
N ALA A 279 -0.15 17.06 14.08
CA ALA A 279 0.34 16.45 12.84
C ALA A 279 0.57 17.47 11.70
N ARG A 280 1.10 18.66 12.01
CA ARG A 280 1.28 19.78 11.06
C ARG A 280 2.24 19.44 9.94
N LEU A 281 3.41 18.90 10.28
CA LEU A 281 4.43 18.52 9.31
C LEU A 281 3.95 17.39 8.39
N ILE A 282 3.31 16.37 8.95
CA ILE A 282 2.79 15.21 8.20
C ILE A 282 1.70 15.66 7.22
N ARG A 283 0.79 16.53 7.67
CA ARG A 283 -0.24 17.12 6.81
C ARG A 283 0.37 17.90 5.65
N THR A 284 1.27 18.85 5.95
CA THR A 284 1.92 19.68 4.93
C THR A 284 2.70 18.84 3.93
N ALA A 285 3.38 17.78 4.39
CA ALA A 285 4.08 16.85 3.52
C ALA A 285 3.13 16.15 2.54
N ARG A 286 1.95 15.70 3.01
CA ARG A 286 0.92 15.15 2.13
C ARG A 286 0.41 16.19 1.13
N GLU A 287 0.15 17.41 1.56
CA GLU A 287 -0.30 18.51 0.68
C GLU A 287 0.75 18.81 -0.40
N VAL A 288 2.04 18.83 -0.07
CA VAL A 288 3.14 18.98 -1.03
C VAL A 288 3.13 17.82 -2.03
N ASN A 289 3.07 16.57 -1.58
CA ASN A 289 3.07 15.40 -2.44
C ASN A 289 1.83 15.35 -3.35
N ASP A 290 0.64 15.70 -2.82
CA ASP A 290 -0.62 15.74 -3.57
C ASP A 290 -0.67 16.92 -4.57
N SER A 291 0.11 17.99 -4.37
CA SER A 291 0.22 19.11 -5.30
C SER A 291 1.12 18.84 -6.52
N LYS A 292 2.01 17.87 -6.43
CA LYS A 292 2.98 17.57 -7.51
C LYS A 292 2.36 17.19 -8.85
N PRO A 293 1.31 16.38 -8.94
CA PRO A 293 0.64 16.12 -10.21
C PRO A 293 0.19 17.39 -10.92
N HIS A 294 -0.38 18.34 -10.18
CA HIS A 294 -0.82 19.62 -10.74
C HIS A 294 0.33 20.46 -11.29
N HIS A 295 1.48 20.45 -10.60
CA HIS A 295 2.69 21.13 -11.09
C HIS A 295 3.18 20.53 -12.41
N VAL A 296 3.26 19.19 -12.52
CA VAL A 296 3.63 18.51 -13.76
C VAL A 296 2.65 18.83 -14.88
N VAL A 297 1.35 18.81 -14.61
CA VAL A 297 0.33 19.23 -15.59
C VAL A 297 0.55 20.66 -16.07
N ALA A 298 0.88 21.59 -15.17
CA ALA A 298 1.18 22.98 -15.55
C ALA A 298 2.41 23.08 -16.45
N GLN A 299 3.49 22.35 -16.14
CA GLN A 299 4.70 22.31 -16.98
C GLN A 299 4.39 21.76 -18.38
N VAL A 300 3.62 20.67 -18.48
CA VAL A 300 3.24 20.08 -19.75
C VAL A 300 2.40 21.03 -20.59
N ARG A 301 1.40 21.68 -19.96
CA ARG A 301 0.56 22.67 -20.66
C ARG A 301 1.34 23.89 -21.17
N ALA A 302 2.34 24.35 -20.42
CA ALA A 302 3.23 25.43 -20.87
C ALA A 302 4.15 25.00 -22.01
N ALA A 303 4.45 23.71 -22.11
CA ALA A 303 5.29 23.15 -23.14
C ALA A 303 4.53 22.74 -24.42
N ALA A 304 3.30 22.28 -24.30
CA ALA A 304 2.50 21.79 -25.44
C ALA A 304 1.85 22.92 -26.22
N SER A 305 1.59 22.70 -27.51
CA SER A 305 0.71 23.53 -28.31
C SER A 305 -0.78 23.26 -27.96
N GLU A 306 -1.67 24.14 -28.38
CA GLU A 306 -3.12 23.92 -28.19
C GLU A 306 -3.58 22.65 -28.93
N GLY A 307 -4.21 21.72 -28.22
CA GLY A 307 -4.59 20.41 -28.77
C GLY A 307 -3.40 19.51 -29.13
N GLY A 308 -2.21 19.83 -28.67
CA GLY A 308 -0.96 19.14 -28.97
C GLY A 308 -0.94 17.68 -28.49
N VAL A 309 0.00 16.90 -29.02
CA VAL A 309 0.14 15.48 -28.70
C VAL A 309 1.23 15.29 -27.64
N VAL A 310 0.87 14.68 -26.52
CA VAL A 310 1.76 14.43 -25.38
C VAL A 310 1.94 12.93 -25.17
N ALA A 311 3.18 12.46 -25.12
CA ALA A 311 3.53 11.09 -24.73
C ALA A 311 3.81 11.04 -23.21
N CYS A 312 2.99 10.30 -22.46
CA CYS A 312 3.18 10.05 -21.03
C CYS A 312 3.78 8.66 -20.85
N LEU A 313 5.03 8.60 -20.34
CA LEU A 313 5.77 7.36 -20.17
C LEU A 313 5.65 6.84 -18.73
N GLY A 314 4.93 5.74 -18.57
CA GLY A 314 4.61 5.10 -17.32
C GLY A 314 3.30 5.60 -16.70
N LEU A 315 2.48 4.65 -16.23
CA LEU A 315 1.22 4.90 -15.52
C LEU A 315 1.19 4.28 -14.12
N ALA A 316 2.05 3.29 -13.85
CA ALA A 316 2.07 2.62 -12.55
C ALA A 316 2.51 3.57 -11.42
N PHE A 317 2.08 3.30 -10.19
CA PHE A 317 2.52 4.11 -9.04
C PHE A 317 4.00 3.90 -8.70
N LYS A 318 4.61 2.83 -9.18
CA LYS A 318 6.01 2.45 -8.95
C LYS A 318 6.59 1.78 -10.19
N ALA A 319 7.91 1.90 -10.38
CA ALA A 319 8.60 1.28 -11.50
C ALA A 319 8.50 -0.27 -11.49
N ASN A 320 8.28 -0.84 -12.67
CA ASN A 320 8.28 -2.28 -12.96
C ASN A 320 7.19 -3.09 -12.20
N VAL A 321 6.04 -2.48 -11.99
CA VAL A 321 4.81 -3.12 -11.51
C VAL A 321 3.63 -2.77 -12.41
N ASP A 322 2.56 -3.53 -12.33
CA ASP A 322 1.30 -3.33 -13.06
C ASP A 322 0.21 -2.63 -12.24
N ASP A 323 0.56 -2.13 -11.03
CA ASP A 323 -0.40 -1.53 -10.11
C ASP A 323 -0.58 -0.03 -10.38
N LEU A 324 -1.80 0.35 -10.75
CA LEU A 324 -2.20 1.71 -11.10
C LEU A 324 -2.96 2.42 -9.97
N ARG A 325 -3.15 1.78 -8.81
CA ARG A 325 -3.94 2.33 -7.71
C ARG A 325 -3.29 3.57 -7.13
N GLU A 326 -4.08 4.62 -6.94
CA GLU A 326 -3.62 5.92 -6.42
C GLU A 326 -2.37 6.44 -7.16
N SER A 327 -2.24 6.14 -8.47
CA SER A 327 -1.08 6.57 -9.25
C SER A 327 -1.15 8.04 -9.62
N PRO A 328 -0.16 8.85 -9.24
CA PRO A 328 -0.03 10.24 -9.70
C PRO A 328 0.07 10.36 -11.23
N ALA A 329 0.66 9.34 -11.88
CA ALA A 329 0.79 9.32 -13.34
C ALA A 329 -0.59 9.19 -14.02
N VAL A 330 -1.49 8.35 -13.48
CA VAL A 330 -2.87 8.24 -13.96
C VAL A 330 -3.61 9.57 -13.78
N GLU A 331 -3.45 10.22 -12.63
CA GLU A 331 -4.04 11.54 -12.35
C GLU A 331 -3.55 12.60 -13.34
N ILE A 332 -2.24 12.67 -13.57
CA ILE A 332 -1.64 13.60 -14.54
C ILE A 332 -2.23 13.39 -15.93
N VAL A 333 -2.27 12.14 -16.41
CA VAL A 333 -2.84 11.80 -17.74
C VAL A 333 -4.31 12.23 -17.82
N ALA A 334 -5.11 11.98 -16.80
CA ALA A 334 -6.51 12.39 -16.76
C ALA A 334 -6.66 13.93 -16.84
N HIS A 335 -5.83 14.67 -16.12
CA HIS A 335 -5.85 16.13 -16.12
C HIS A 335 -5.38 16.73 -17.45
N LEU A 336 -4.34 16.16 -18.10
CA LEU A 336 -3.89 16.59 -19.43
C LEU A 336 -4.97 16.37 -20.48
N ALA A 337 -5.62 15.21 -20.48
CA ALA A 337 -6.74 14.93 -21.39
C ALA A 337 -7.92 15.89 -21.15
N LYS A 338 -8.27 16.16 -19.90
CA LYS A 338 -9.30 17.14 -19.53
C LYS A 338 -8.95 18.56 -19.98
N ALA A 339 -7.66 18.89 -20.05
CA ALA A 339 -7.17 20.17 -20.55
C ALA A 339 -7.16 20.26 -22.10
N GLY A 340 -7.68 19.26 -22.82
CA GLY A 340 -7.82 19.25 -24.27
C GLY A 340 -6.59 18.75 -25.05
N LEU A 341 -5.56 18.20 -24.37
CA LEU A 341 -4.39 17.62 -25.02
C LEU A 341 -4.69 16.19 -25.49
N LYS A 342 -4.05 15.77 -26.57
CA LYS A 342 -4.10 14.39 -27.08
C LYS A 342 -3.04 13.56 -26.36
N VAL A 343 -3.45 12.71 -25.42
CA VAL A 343 -2.51 11.97 -24.57
C VAL A 343 -2.29 10.56 -25.11
N LEU A 344 -1.01 10.24 -25.40
CA LEU A 344 -0.52 8.91 -25.73
C LEU A 344 0.13 8.33 -24.46
N ALA A 345 -0.51 7.33 -23.87
CA ALA A 345 -0.01 6.63 -22.70
C ALA A 345 0.86 5.45 -23.13
N VAL A 346 2.04 5.33 -22.54
CA VAL A 346 2.96 4.20 -22.75
C VAL A 346 3.16 3.50 -21.41
N GLU A 347 2.61 2.30 -21.25
CA GLU A 347 2.76 1.51 -20.04
C GLU A 347 3.11 0.06 -20.38
N PRO A 348 4.34 -0.39 -20.07
CA PRO A 348 4.80 -1.73 -20.45
C PRO A 348 4.11 -2.87 -19.71
N HIS A 349 3.53 -2.60 -18.53
CA HIS A 349 3.04 -3.64 -17.61
C HIS A 349 1.53 -3.82 -17.64
N VAL A 350 0.77 -2.95 -18.34
CA VAL A 350 -0.68 -3.11 -18.49
C VAL A 350 -1.09 -3.22 -19.95
N ARG A 351 -2.16 -3.96 -20.20
CA ARG A 351 -2.71 -4.16 -21.57
C ARG A 351 -3.95 -3.32 -21.84
N VAL A 352 -4.57 -2.78 -20.80
CA VAL A 352 -5.81 -2.00 -20.89
C VAL A 352 -5.69 -0.82 -19.96
N LEU A 353 -6.09 0.37 -20.44
CA LEU A 353 -6.16 1.56 -19.59
C LEU A 353 -7.21 1.40 -18.47
N PRO A 354 -6.97 1.98 -17.29
CA PRO A 354 -7.97 2.03 -16.24
C PRO A 354 -9.22 2.79 -16.72
N GLU A 355 -10.36 2.50 -16.12
CA GLU A 355 -11.66 3.08 -16.51
C GLU A 355 -11.61 4.61 -16.54
N SER A 356 -10.90 5.23 -15.62
CA SER A 356 -10.73 6.69 -15.53
C SER A 356 -10.04 7.31 -16.76
N LEU A 357 -9.30 6.52 -17.54
CA LEU A 357 -8.57 6.96 -18.74
C LEU A 357 -9.20 6.47 -20.05
N GLN A 358 -10.18 5.57 -20.01
CA GLN A 358 -10.85 5.07 -21.22
C GLN A 358 -11.54 6.20 -21.95
N GLY A 359 -11.31 6.28 -23.27
CA GLY A 359 -11.81 7.35 -24.13
C GLY A 359 -11.13 8.72 -23.93
N ARG A 360 -10.15 8.83 -23.00
CA ARG A 360 -9.43 10.08 -22.70
C ARG A 360 -7.96 10.03 -23.13
N ALA A 361 -7.37 8.87 -23.15
CA ALA A 361 -5.99 8.63 -23.60
C ALA A 361 -5.93 7.39 -24.50
N GLU A 362 -4.90 7.29 -25.33
CA GLU A 362 -4.62 6.16 -26.20
C GLU A 362 -3.42 5.38 -25.64
N LEU A 363 -3.59 4.07 -25.37
CA LEU A 363 -2.47 3.22 -24.97
C LEU A 363 -1.72 2.78 -26.24
N VAL A 364 -0.45 3.12 -26.32
CA VAL A 364 0.39 2.88 -27.52
C VAL A 364 1.76 2.34 -27.15
N SER A 365 2.49 1.83 -28.13
CA SER A 365 3.91 1.49 -27.97
C SER A 365 4.77 2.75 -27.82
N LEU A 366 5.96 2.60 -27.25
CA LEU A 366 6.92 3.69 -27.09
C LEU A 366 7.26 4.33 -28.44
N ASP A 367 7.56 3.53 -29.48
CA ASP A 367 7.91 4.03 -30.80
C ASP A 367 6.77 4.85 -31.44
N ASN A 368 5.53 4.36 -31.31
CA ASN A 368 4.36 5.09 -31.80
C ASN A 368 4.17 6.43 -31.07
N ALA A 369 4.33 6.44 -29.74
CA ALA A 369 4.24 7.65 -28.95
C ALA A 369 5.33 8.65 -29.36
N LEU A 370 6.58 8.21 -29.46
CA LEU A 370 7.70 9.06 -29.88
C LEU A 370 7.55 9.59 -31.29
N ALA A 371 6.97 8.82 -32.23
CA ALA A 371 6.74 9.32 -33.59
C ALA A 371 5.72 10.47 -33.66
N ARG A 372 4.74 10.50 -32.77
CA ARG A 372 3.57 11.41 -32.83
C ARG A 372 3.63 12.60 -31.85
N ALA A 373 4.33 12.45 -30.74
CA ALA A 373 4.31 13.44 -29.67
C ALA A 373 5.24 14.64 -29.93
N GLU A 374 4.81 15.84 -29.53
CA GLU A 374 5.65 17.04 -29.45
C GLU A 374 6.26 17.22 -28.04
N VAL A 375 5.58 16.72 -27.01
CA VAL A 375 6.04 16.73 -25.62
C VAL A 375 6.12 15.29 -25.11
N VAL A 376 7.22 14.95 -24.47
CA VAL A 376 7.42 13.66 -23.80
C VAL A 376 7.55 13.89 -22.32
N VAL A 377 6.75 13.18 -21.52
CA VAL A 377 6.73 13.27 -20.06
C VAL A 377 7.11 11.92 -19.49
N LEU A 378 8.25 11.83 -18.78
CA LEU A 378 8.60 10.63 -18.05
C LEU A 378 7.98 10.71 -16.66
N LEU A 379 6.98 9.88 -16.40
CA LEU A 379 6.25 9.82 -15.13
C LEU A 379 6.76 8.68 -14.24
N VAL A 380 7.11 7.52 -14.86
CA VAL A 380 7.61 6.35 -14.13
C VAL A 380 8.85 5.80 -14.83
N ASP A 381 9.90 5.59 -14.07
CA ASP A 381 11.20 5.10 -14.54
C ASP A 381 11.25 3.57 -14.70
N HIS A 382 10.35 3.02 -15.52
CA HIS A 382 10.38 1.61 -15.88
C HIS A 382 11.69 1.23 -16.59
N ARG A 383 12.17 0.01 -16.37
CA ARG A 383 13.36 -0.52 -17.09
C ARG A 383 13.21 -0.44 -18.61
N ALA A 384 11.97 -0.54 -19.10
CA ALA A 384 11.67 -0.40 -20.53
C ALA A 384 12.05 0.96 -21.12
N PHE A 385 12.18 2.01 -20.30
CA PHE A 385 12.58 3.36 -20.71
C PHE A 385 14.04 3.67 -20.44
N ALA A 386 14.79 2.77 -19.80
CA ALA A 386 16.18 3.01 -19.39
C ALA A 386 17.16 3.23 -20.56
N SER A 387 16.81 2.79 -21.76
CA SER A 387 17.61 3.00 -22.98
C SER A 387 17.27 4.29 -23.74
N LEU A 388 16.29 5.07 -23.28
CA LEU A 388 15.90 6.34 -23.91
C LEU A 388 17.02 7.37 -23.72
N THR A 389 17.39 8.02 -24.83
CA THR A 389 18.43 9.04 -24.87
C THR A 389 17.88 10.38 -25.35
N LEU A 390 18.53 11.49 -25.02
CA LEU A 390 18.18 12.82 -25.51
C LEU A 390 18.21 12.88 -27.05
N ALA A 391 19.09 12.12 -27.70
CA ALA A 391 19.17 12.06 -29.16
C ALA A 391 17.87 11.50 -29.80
N GLN A 392 17.24 10.52 -29.19
CA GLN A 392 15.94 9.96 -29.65
C GLN A 392 14.77 10.93 -29.43
N LEU A 393 14.95 11.91 -28.55
CA LEU A 393 13.98 12.96 -28.25
C LEU A 393 14.27 14.29 -28.96
N ALA A 394 15.20 14.29 -29.94
CA ALA A 394 15.54 15.49 -30.69
C ALA A 394 14.30 16.13 -31.33
N GLY A 395 14.14 17.44 -31.16
CA GLY A 395 12.97 18.18 -31.65
C GLY A 395 11.70 18.09 -30.79
N LYS A 396 11.74 17.37 -29.66
CA LYS A 396 10.64 17.25 -28.70
C LYS A 396 10.98 17.98 -27.40
N LYS A 397 9.93 18.43 -26.70
CA LYS A 397 10.10 18.99 -25.35
C LYS A 397 10.03 17.85 -24.33
N LEU A 398 11.08 17.70 -23.51
CA LEU A 398 11.15 16.67 -22.47
C LEU A 398 10.80 17.27 -21.11
N ILE A 399 9.91 16.61 -20.38
CA ILE A 399 9.64 16.82 -18.96
C ILE A 399 9.98 15.52 -18.22
N ASP A 400 11.15 15.49 -17.61
CA ASP A 400 11.62 14.32 -16.87
C ASP A 400 11.41 14.50 -15.37
N THR A 401 10.31 13.90 -14.85
CA THR A 401 9.98 13.98 -13.42
C THR A 401 10.81 13.01 -12.56
N ARG A 402 11.65 12.19 -13.21
CA ARG A 402 12.44 11.12 -12.54
C ARG A 402 13.95 11.33 -12.67
N GLY A 403 14.40 12.25 -13.51
CA GLY A 403 15.81 12.49 -13.78
C GLY A 403 16.53 11.29 -14.41
N ALA A 404 15.81 10.47 -15.17
CA ALA A 404 16.35 9.24 -15.71
C ALA A 404 16.85 9.38 -17.17
N ILE A 405 16.41 10.42 -17.89
CA ILE A 405 16.81 10.68 -19.30
C ILE A 405 17.82 11.83 -19.30
N ARG A 406 19.08 11.52 -19.58
CA ARG A 406 20.19 12.50 -19.58
C ARG A 406 21.04 12.41 -20.83
#